data_38fffe55028e5067292d542a1db925e6
#
_entry.id   38fffe55028e5067292d542a1db925e6
#
_cell.length_a   1.000
_cell.length_b   1.000
_cell.length_c   1.000
_cell.angle_alpha   90.00
_cell.angle_beta   90.00
_cell.angle_gamma   90.00
#
_symmetry.space_group_name_H-M   'P 1'
#
loop_
_entity.id
_entity.type
_entity.pdbx_description
1 polymer ?
#
loop_
_entity_poly.entity_id
_entity_poly.type
_entity_poly.pdbx_seq_one_letter_code
_entity_poly.pdbx_strand_id
1 'polypeptide(L)'
;MQITEITFDWIKTKIAPDEPLTFDDLYDPEVNIRFGSYFISYCLQRYDDDLATAAAAYHSGLGTVDTLLADSQYSQDGKVLDAFPYPQMRRYVQKSNGRIRAVQ
;
A
#
# COMPACT_ATOMS: atom_id res chain seq x y z
N MET A 1 -0.64 -1.07 -10.77
CA MET A 1 -0.05 -0.55 -9.53
C MET A 1 0.23 0.94 -9.70
N GLN A 2 -0.24 1.76 -8.79
CA GLN A 2 -0.06 3.20 -8.89
C GLN A 2 0.81 3.72 -7.75
N ILE A 3 2.10 3.73 -7.98
CA ILE A 3 3.05 4.36 -7.06
C ILE A 3 3.22 5.81 -7.53
N THR A 4 3.00 6.77 -6.65
CA THR A 4 3.23 8.18 -6.97
C THR A 4 4.72 8.47 -7.02
N GLU A 5 5.09 9.60 -7.67
CA GLU A 5 6.49 9.99 -7.75
C GLU A 5 7.11 10.22 -6.37
N ILE A 6 6.36 10.82 -5.46
CA ILE A 6 6.82 11.03 -4.08
C ILE A 6 7.11 9.70 -3.40
N THR A 7 6.22 8.71 -3.55
CA THR A 7 6.41 7.37 -3.01
C THR A 7 7.60 6.68 -3.66
N PHE A 8 7.74 6.81 -4.98
CA PHE A 8 8.88 6.25 -5.70
C PHE A 8 10.21 6.80 -5.15
N ASP A 9 10.31 8.11 -4.99
CA ASP A 9 11.53 8.74 -4.47
C ASP A 9 11.85 8.24 -3.06
N TRP A 10 10.84 8.11 -2.22
CA TRP A 10 11.01 7.59 -0.87
C TRP A 10 11.50 6.14 -0.88
N ILE A 11 10.88 5.27 -1.68
CA ILE A 11 11.31 3.87 -1.80
C ILE A 11 12.74 3.79 -2.30
N LYS A 12 13.07 4.61 -3.29
CA LYS A 12 14.43 4.65 -3.86
C LYS A 12 15.47 4.92 -2.78
N THR A 13 15.19 5.81 -1.84
CA THR A 13 16.13 6.09 -0.75
C THR A 13 16.35 4.89 0.16
N LYS A 14 15.42 3.93 0.17
CA LYS A 14 15.47 2.75 1.03
C LYS A 14 16.15 1.56 0.37
N ILE A 15 15.90 1.32 -0.92
CA ILE A 15 16.37 0.10 -1.57
C ILE A 15 17.35 0.33 -2.74
N ALA A 16 17.45 1.54 -3.26
CA ALA A 16 18.27 1.82 -4.44
C ALA A 16 18.83 3.24 -4.43
N PRO A 17 19.47 3.71 -3.31
CA PRO A 17 19.88 5.12 -3.23
C PRO A 17 20.95 5.48 -4.24
N ASP A 18 21.77 4.54 -4.67
CA ASP A 18 22.90 4.79 -5.58
C ASP A 18 22.59 4.40 -7.03
N GLU A 19 21.41 3.86 -7.31
CA GLU A 19 21.04 3.47 -8.66
C GLU A 19 20.43 4.67 -9.40
N PRO A 20 20.77 4.85 -10.68
CA PRO A 20 20.28 6.01 -11.45
C PRO A 20 18.86 5.76 -11.99
N LEU A 21 17.93 5.37 -11.12
CA LEU A 21 16.55 5.10 -11.50
C LEU A 21 15.73 6.37 -11.43
N THR A 22 14.80 6.52 -12.38
CA THR A 22 13.83 7.61 -12.42
C THR A 22 12.43 7.04 -12.29
N PHE A 23 11.46 7.93 -12.04
CA PHE A 23 10.06 7.53 -11.93
C PHE A 23 9.58 6.75 -13.16
N ASP A 24 10.06 7.12 -14.35
CA ASP A 24 9.67 6.45 -15.59
C ASP A 24 10.17 5.00 -15.65
N ASP A 25 11.19 4.64 -14.90
CA ASP A 25 11.68 3.26 -14.84
C ASP A 25 10.64 2.30 -14.26
N LEU A 26 9.59 2.81 -13.62
CA LEU A 26 8.48 1.97 -13.15
C LEU A 26 7.70 1.31 -14.29
N TYR A 27 7.86 1.76 -15.52
CA TYR A 27 7.32 1.06 -16.69
C TYR A 27 8.06 -0.25 -16.96
N ASP A 28 9.29 -0.40 -16.46
CA ASP A 28 10.01 -1.66 -16.51
C ASP A 28 9.40 -2.63 -15.51
N PRO A 29 8.91 -3.81 -15.94
CA PRO A 29 8.27 -4.76 -15.01
C PRO A 29 9.16 -5.16 -13.83
N GLU A 30 10.46 -5.31 -14.06
CA GLU A 30 11.40 -5.70 -13.00
C GLU A 30 11.49 -4.62 -11.91
N VAL A 31 11.63 -3.35 -12.31
CA VAL A 31 11.67 -2.23 -11.38
C VAL A 31 10.32 -2.10 -10.65
N ASN A 32 9.23 -2.24 -11.39
CA ASN A 32 7.89 -2.13 -10.83
C ASN A 32 7.65 -3.18 -9.75
N ILE A 33 8.01 -4.44 -10.01
CA ILE A 33 7.86 -5.53 -9.04
C ILE A 33 8.73 -5.28 -7.81
N ARG A 34 9.97 -4.86 -8.02
CA ARG A 34 10.91 -4.60 -6.93
C ARG A 34 10.41 -3.51 -6.00
N PHE A 35 9.97 -2.39 -6.55
CA PHE A 35 9.48 -1.25 -5.76
C PHE A 35 8.11 -1.56 -5.14
N GLY A 36 7.22 -2.19 -5.90
CA GLY A 36 5.91 -2.57 -5.40
C GLY A 36 5.98 -3.59 -4.27
N SER A 37 6.86 -4.58 -4.38
CA SER A 37 7.04 -5.59 -3.34
C SER A 37 7.55 -4.96 -2.04
N TYR A 38 8.49 -4.03 -2.15
CA TYR A 38 8.95 -3.30 -0.97
C TYR A 38 7.80 -2.52 -0.33
N PHE A 39 7.01 -1.82 -1.14
CA PHE A 39 5.94 -0.96 -0.63
C PHE A 39 4.84 -1.78 0.07
N ILE A 40 4.42 -2.91 -0.52
CA ILE A 40 3.41 -3.74 0.13
C ILE A 40 3.92 -4.37 1.42
N SER A 41 5.19 -4.77 1.46
CA SER A 41 5.81 -5.29 2.68
C SER A 41 5.86 -4.22 3.76
N TYR A 42 6.19 -2.99 3.40
CA TYR A 42 6.19 -1.87 4.32
C TYR A 42 4.78 -1.62 4.88
N CYS A 43 3.76 -1.67 4.01
CA CYS A 43 2.38 -1.49 4.45
C CYS A 43 1.96 -2.59 5.43
N LEU A 44 2.33 -3.84 5.16
CA LEU A 44 2.01 -4.94 6.06
C LEU A 44 2.64 -4.74 7.44
N GLN A 45 3.92 -4.37 7.48
CA GLN A 45 4.60 -4.12 8.75
C GLN A 45 3.98 -2.96 9.52
N ARG A 46 3.61 -1.89 8.79
CA ARG A 46 3.05 -0.69 9.41
C ARG A 46 1.67 -0.93 10.01
N TYR A 47 0.88 -1.85 9.45
CA TYR A 47 -0.51 -2.07 9.83
C TYR A 47 -0.74 -3.45 10.45
N ASP A 48 0.20 -3.92 11.26
CA ASP A 48 0.07 -5.14 12.06
C ASP A 48 -0.23 -6.38 11.22
N ASP A 49 0.34 -6.47 10.02
CA ASP A 49 0.13 -7.56 9.07
C ASP A 49 -1.34 -7.74 8.66
N ASP A 50 -2.18 -6.70 8.84
CA ASP A 50 -3.55 -6.74 8.37
C ASP A 50 -3.62 -6.49 6.87
N LEU A 51 -3.95 -7.54 6.12
CA LEU A 51 -3.97 -7.48 4.65
C LEU A 51 -4.95 -6.44 4.12
N ALA A 52 -6.11 -6.30 4.74
CA ALA A 52 -7.13 -5.36 4.28
C ALA A 52 -6.63 -3.91 4.42
N THR A 53 -6.04 -3.57 5.58
CA THR A 53 -5.52 -2.22 5.81
C THR A 53 -4.32 -1.95 4.91
N ALA A 54 -3.42 -2.93 4.75
CA ALA A 54 -2.26 -2.80 3.87
C ALA A 54 -2.69 -2.59 2.41
N ALA A 55 -3.69 -3.34 1.94
CA ALA A 55 -4.21 -3.18 0.58
C ALA A 55 -4.84 -1.80 0.38
N ALA A 56 -5.55 -1.29 1.38
CA ALA A 56 -6.13 0.05 1.33
C ALA A 56 -5.04 1.11 1.22
N ALA A 57 -3.95 0.97 1.99
CA ALA A 57 -2.83 1.90 1.96
C ALA A 57 -2.08 1.83 0.63
N TYR A 58 -1.92 0.64 0.08
CA TYR A 58 -1.28 0.42 -1.21
C TYR A 58 -2.07 1.11 -2.33
N HIS A 59 -3.39 1.02 -2.29
CA HIS A 59 -4.26 1.61 -3.30
C HIS A 59 -4.44 3.12 -3.12
N SER A 60 -4.69 3.58 -1.89
CA SER A 60 -5.14 4.94 -1.60
C SER A 60 -4.08 5.84 -0.99
N GLY A 61 -2.94 5.28 -0.59
CA GLY A 61 -1.85 6.01 0.02
C GLY A 61 -1.83 5.91 1.54
N LEU A 62 -0.63 6.01 2.11
CA LEU A 62 -0.43 5.93 3.56
C LEU A 62 -1.13 7.05 4.31
N GLY A 63 -1.08 8.27 3.76
CA GLY A 63 -1.70 9.42 4.40
C GLY A 63 -3.20 9.29 4.55
N THR A 64 -3.87 8.76 3.51
CA THR A 64 -5.32 8.53 3.55
C THR A 64 -5.67 7.52 4.64
N VAL A 65 -4.95 6.40 4.69
CA VAL A 65 -5.21 5.36 5.69
C VAL A 65 -4.90 5.86 7.10
N ASP A 66 -3.78 6.56 7.27
CA ASP A 66 -3.42 7.08 8.58
C ASP A 66 -4.47 8.09 9.10
N THR A 67 -5.05 8.90 8.22
CA THR A 67 -6.14 9.80 8.59
C THR A 67 -7.36 9.02 9.06
N LEU A 68 -7.71 7.94 8.37
CA LEU A 68 -8.83 7.08 8.77
C LEU A 68 -8.56 6.35 10.08
N LEU A 69 -7.33 5.92 10.32
CA LEU A 69 -6.96 5.25 11.56
C LEU A 69 -7.10 6.17 12.78
N ALA A 70 -6.95 7.47 12.59
CA ALA A 70 -7.11 8.45 13.66
C ALA A 70 -8.58 8.68 14.03
N ASP A 71 -9.53 8.15 13.23
CA ASP A 71 -10.96 8.34 13.44
C ASP A 71 -11.58 7.06 14.00
N SER A 72 -12.18 7.16 15.19
CA SER A 72 -12.77 6.01 15.88
C SER A 72 -13.95 5.40 15.12
N GLN A 73 -14.54 6.11 14.15
CA GLN A 73 -15.59 5.55 13.30
C GLN A 73 -15.08 4.45 12.37
N TYR A 74 -13.79 4.49 12.03
CA TYR A 74 -13.20 3.59 11.05
C TYR A 74 -12.16 2.65 11.66
N SER A 75 -11.71 2.92 12.89
CA SER A 75 -10.72 2.08 13.55
C SER A 75 -10.89 2.18 15.07
N GLN A 76 -11.04 1.03 15.73
CA GLN A 76 -11.19 0.98 17.19
C GLN A 76 -9.85 1.13 17.91
N ASP A 77 -8.80 0.53 17.36
CA ASP A 77 -7.49 0.50 18.02
C ASP A 77 -6.47 1.47 17.43
N GLY A 78 -6.80 2.15 16.33
CA GLY A 78 -5.88 3.05 15.66
C GLY A 78 -4.76 2.36 14.88
N LYS A 79 -4.78 1.04 14.77
CA LYS A 79 -3.74 0.26 14.11
C LYS A 79 -4.21 -0.35 12.80
N VAL A 80 -5.44 -0.86 12.75
CA VAL A 80 -6.02 -1.47 11.56
C VAL A 80 -7.40 -0.89 11.31
N LEU A 81 -7.83 -0.87 10.05
CA LEU A 81 -9.14 -0.35 9.68
C LEU A 81 -10.23 -1.40 9.89
N ASP A 82 -11.31 -0.99 10.53
CA ASP A 82 -12.52 -1.81 10.71
C ASP A 82 -13.56 -1.52 9.64
N ALA A 83 -13.47 -0.35 8.99
CA ALA A 83 -14.39 0.06 7.94
C ALA A 83 -13.67 0.81 6.85
N PHE A 84 -14.16 0.68 5.63
CA PHE A 84 -13.56 1.29 4.43
C PHE A 84 -14.59 2.23 3.80
N PRO A 85 -14.53 3.55 4.10
CA PRO A 85 -15.61 4.47 3.71
C PRO A 85 -15.65 4.81 2.22
N TYR A 86 -14.54 4.60 1.51
CA TYR A 86 -14.46 4.96 0.09
C TYR A 86 -14.81 3.76 -0.79
N PRO A 87 -15.79 3.87 -1.71
CA PRO A 87 -16.22 2.72 -2.52
C PRO A 87 -15.11 2.09 -3.36
N GLN A 88 -14.22 2.89 -3.95
CA GLN A 88 -13.13 2.36 -4.75
C GLN A 88 -12.11 1.61 -3.89
N MET A 89 -11.79 2.14 -2.73
CA MET A 89 -10.92 1.48 -1.75
C MET A 89 -11.52 0.15 -1.32
N ARG A 90 -12.81 0.15 -0.99
CA ARG A 90 -13.52 -1.06 -0.56
C ARG A 90 -13.48 -2.14 -1.62
N ARG A 91 -13.73 -1.78 -2.87
CA ARG A 91 -13.66 -2.74 -3.99
C ARG A 91 -12.27 -3.32 -4.14
N TYR A 92 -11.25 -2.49 -4.05
CA TYR A 92 -9.87 -2.92 -4.17
C TYR A 92 -9.50 -3.91 -3.05
N VAL A 93 -9.86 -3.60 -1.82
CA VAL A 93 -9.60 -4.47 -0.67
C VAL A 93 -10.30 -5.82 -0.83
N GLN A 94 -11.57 -5.82 -1.25
CA GLN A 94 -12.32 -7.05 -1.47
C GLN A 94 -11.68 -7.92 -2.55
N LYS A 95 -11.26 -7.33 -3.66
CA LYS A 95 -10.59 -8.04 -4.74
C LYS A 95 -9.25 -8.62 -4.30
N SER A 96 -8.46 -7.84 -3.57
CA SER A 96 -7.15 -8.28 -3.09
C SER A 96 -7.29 -9.45 -2.13
N ASN A 97 -8.22 -9.36 -1.17
CA ASN A 97 -8.47 -10.44 -0.23
C ASN A 97 -9.01 -11.69 -0.93
N GLY A 98 -9.89 -11.51 -1.91
CA GLY A 98 -10.41 -12.63 -2.69
C GLY A 98 -9.33 -13.35 -3.48
N ARG A 99 -8.41 -12.60 -4.09
CA ARG A 99 -7.29 -13.19 -4.83
C ARG A 99 -6.36 -13.97 -3.92
N ILE A 100 -6.06 -13.43 -2.75
CA ILE A 100 -5.19 -14.08 -1.77
C ILE A 100 -5.83 -15.38 -1.30
N ARG A 101 -7.14 -15.38 -1.03
CA ARG A 101 -7.86 -16.57 -0.62
C ARG A 101 -7.90 -17.62 -1.72
N ALA A 102 -8.01 -17.19 -2.97
CA ALA A 102 -8.06 -18.11 -4.12
C ALA A 102 -6.73 -18.83 -4.33
N VAL A 103 -5.61 -18.21 -3.92
CA VAL A 103 -4.27 -18.79 -4.06
C VAL A 103 -3.96 -19.75 -2.91
N GLN A 104 -4.59 -19.54 -1.78
CA GLN A 104 -4.40 -20.40 -0.62
C GLN A 104 -5.28 -21.65 -0.71
#